data_a65a3cd9130044739779e4a93fa48712
#
_entry.id   a65a3cd9130044739779e4a93fa48712
#
_cell.length_a   1.000
_cell.length_b   1.000
_cell.length_c   1.000
_cell.angle_alpha   90.00
_cell.angle_beta   90.00
_cell.angle_gamma   90.00
#
_symmetry.space_group_name_H-M   'P 1'
#
loop_
_entity.id
_entity.type
_entity.pdbx_description
1 polymer ?
#
loop_
_entity_poly.entity_id
_entity_poly.type
_entity_poly.pdbx_seq_one_letter_code
_entity_poly.pdbx_strand_id
1 'polypeptide(L)'
;MFADAAALATASKALPIPLVATRPIDEAISTAGGVRLDALDMQLMLKALPGVFCAGEMLAWEAPTGGYLLTASLASGRVAGRGAAAWSRI
;
A
#
# COMPACT_ATOMS: atom_id res chain seq x y z
N MET A 1 27.51 16.78 -20.32
CA MET A 1 27.16 16.77 -18.88
C MET A 1 27.99 15.74 -18.12
N PHE A 2 27.98 14.49 -18.52
CA PHE A 2 28.76 13.43 -17.87
C PHE A 2 29.95 13.06 -18.78
N ALA A 3 31.01 13.89 -18.71
CA ALA A 3 32.17 13.72 -19.57
C ALA A 3 33.04 12.52 -19.18
N ASP A 4 32.88 12.01 -17.96
CA ASP A 4 33.66 10.87 -17.47
C ASP A 4 32.80 9.94 -16.60
N ALA A 5 33.31 8.72 -16.41
CA ALA A 5 32.63 7.69 -15.65
C ALA A 5 32.50 7.99 -14.15
N ALA A 6 33.50 8.70 -13.59
CA ALA A 6 33.49 9.07 -12.17
C ALA A 6 32.38 10.08 -11.87
N ALA A 7 32.19 11.09 -12.71
CA ALA A 7 31.13 12.07 -12.57
C ALA A 7 29.76 11.42 -12.71
N LEU A 8 29.60 10.52 -13.68
CA LEU A 8 28.33 9.78 -13.85
C LEU A 8 28.02 8.90 -12.64
N ALA A 9 29.02 8.19 -12.11
CA ALA A 9 28.82 7.34 -10.93
C ALA A 9 28.42 8.15 -9.70
N THR A 10 29.06 9.30 -9.46
CA THR A 10 28.71 10.19 -8.35
C THR A 10 27.30 10.72 -8.49
N ALA A 11 26.92 11.20 -9.66
CA ALA A 11 25.57 11.69 -9.92
C ALA A 11 24.52 10.58 -9.76
N SER A 12 24.81 9.37 -10.21
CA SER A 12 23.88 8.24 -10.08
C SER A 12 23.63 7.83 -8.64
N LYS A 13 24.64 7.96 -7.77
CA LYS A 13 24.55 7.57 -6.37
C LYS A 13 23.94 8.64 -5.48
N ALA A 14 24.13 9.90 -5.79
CA ALA A 14 23.78 11.02 -4.92
C ALA A 14 23.35 12.25 -5.71
N LEU A 15 22.49 12.05 -6.70
CA LEU A 15 21.94 13.16 -7.48
C LEU A 15 21.02 14.00 -6.61
N PRO A 16 21.34 15.30 -6.39
CA PRO A 16 20.42 16.16 -5.65
C PRO A 16 19.17 16.45 -6.47
N ILE A 17 18.00 16.18 -5.87
CA ILE A 17 16.70 16.45 -6.48
C ILE A 17 16.00 17.50 -5.62
N PRO A 18 15.84 18.74 -6.10
CA PRO A 18 15.17 19.77 -5.31
C PRO A 18 13.67 19.47 -5.22
N LEU A 19 13.15 19.50 -3.98
CA LEU A 19 11.72 19.36 -3.73
C LEU A 19 11.16 20.74 -3.42
N VAL A 20 10.19 21.18 -4.21
CA VAL A 20 9.63 22.53 -4.07
C VAL A 20 8.25 22.55 -3.45
N ALA A 21 7.44 21.51 -3.66
CA ALA A 21 6.08 21.42 -3.13
C ALA A 21 5.54 20.00 -3.27
N THR A 22 4.47 19.71 -2.52
CA THR A 22 3.67 18.51 -2.73
C THR A 22 2.62 18.77 -3.81
N ARG A 23 2.12 17.71 -4.40
CA ARG A 23 0.99 17.76 -5.34
C ARG A 23 -0.31 17.50 -4.59
N PRO A 24 -1.48 17.86 -5.16
CA PRO A 24 -2.77 17.54 -4.56
C PRO A 24 -2.94 16.05 -4.31
N ILE A 25 -3.63 15.69 -3.23
CA ILE A 25 -3.77 14.30 -2.82
C ILE A 25 -4.54 13.45 -3.84
N ASP A 26 -5.42 14.05 -4.60
CA ASP A 26 -6.17 13.35 -5.65
C ASP A 26 -5.29 12.90 -6.83
N GLU A 27 -4.06 13.41 -6.92
CA GLU A 27 -3.06 12.94 -7.89
C GLU A 27 -2.21 11.79 -7.36
N ALA A 28 -2.35 11.41 -6.08
CA ALA A 28 -1.53 10.36 -5.49
C ALA A 28 -1.86 9.00 -6.11
N ILE A 29 -0.82 8.24 -6.42
CA ILE A 29 -0.97 6.87 -6.92
C ILE A 29 -0.90 5.83 -5.79
N SER A 30 -0.53 6.27 -4.59
CA SER A 30 -0.50 5.46 -3.38
C SER A 30 -0.52 6.37 -2.17
N THR A 31 -1.15 5.94 -1.09
CA THR A 31 -1.27 6.74 0.12
C THR A 31 -0.91 5.92 1.36
N ALA A 32 -0.37 6.61 2.37
CA ALA A 32 -0.08 6.01 3.67
C ALA A 32 -1.31 6.14 4.59
N GLY A 33 -1.36 5.28 5.61
CA GLY A 33 -2.47 5.24 6.54
C GLY A 33 -3.61 4.37 6.07
N GLY A 34 -4.63 4.22 6.89
CA GLY A 34 -5.80 3.41 6.54
C GLY A 34 -6.38 2.68 7.73
N VAL A 35 -7.08 1.59 7.46
CA VAL A 35 -7.71 0.78 8.49
C VAL A 35 -6.65 0.05 9.30
N ARG A 36 -6.67 0.24 10.62
CA ARG A 36 -5.69 -0.37 11.53
C ARG A 36 -5.86 -1.88 11.57
N LEU A 37 -4.74 -2.60 11.55
CA LEU A 37 -4.77 -4.06 11.57
C LEU A 37 -5.36 -4.62 12.87
N ASP A 38 -5.20 -3.92 14.00
CA ASP A 38 -5.77 -4.33 15.27
C ASP A 38 -7.30 -4.11 15.35
N ALA A 39 -7.88 -3.40 14.39
CA ALA A 39 -9.32 -3.25 14.25
C ALA A 39 -9.98 -4.41 13.49
N LEU A 40 -9.18 -5.31 12.94
CA LEU A 40 -9.62 -6.43 12.12
C LEU A 40 -9.34 -7.77 12.81
N ASP A 41 -10.18 -8.75 12.55
CA ASP A 41 -9.91 -10.12 12.96
C ASP A 41 -9.01 -10.85 11.94
N MET A 42 -8.80 -12.14 12.11
CA MET A 42 -7.94 -12.93 11.23
C MET A 42 -8.51 -13.09 9.81
N GLN A 43 -9.77 -12.82 9.60
CA GLN A 43 -10.42 -12.87 8.30
C GLN A 43 -10.59 -11.49 7.68
N LEU A 44 -9.97 -10.47 8.29
CA LEU A 44 -10.02 -9.07 7.86
C LEU A 44 -11.42 -8.45 7.98
N MET A 45 -12.22 -8.96 8.90
CA MET A 45 -13.52 -8.36 9.26
C MET A 45 -13.34 -7.34 10.37
N LEU A 46 -13.99 -6.18 10.25
CA LEU A 46 -13.98 -5.17 11.29
C LEU A 46 -14.64 -5.72 12.57
N LYS A 47 -13.90 -5.65 13.69
CA LYS A 47 -14.42 -6.10 14.98
C LYS A 47 -15.59 -5.25 15.45
N ALA A 48 -15.52 -3.93 15.22
CA ALA A 48 -16.55 -2.99 15.62
C ALA A 48 -17.78 -3.00 14.71
N LEU A 49 -17.69 -3.61 13.54
CA LEU A 49 -18.76 -3.60 12.55
C LEU A 49 -18.82 -4.96 11.85
N PRO A 50 -19.39 -5.98 12.52
CA PRO A 50 -19.45 -7.32 11.95
C PRO A 50 -20.13 -7.37 10.58
N GLY A 51 -19.56 -8.15 9.68
CA GLY A 51 -20.04 -8.25 8.29
C GLY A 51 -19.37 -7.31 7.33
N VAL A 52 -18.50 -6.41 7.81
CA VAL A 52 -17.71 -5.50 6.96
C VAL A 52 -16.28 -5.97 6.93
N PHE A 53 -15.75 -6.15 5.72
CA PHE A 53 -14.40 -6.66 5.49
C PHE A 53 -13.58 -5.59 4.77
N CYS A 54 -12.29 -5.53 5.08
CA CYS A 54 -11.36 -4.57 4.48
C CYS A 54 -10.16 -5.32 3.93
N ALA A 55 -9.68 -4.90 2.77
CA ALA A 55 -8.54 -5.55 2.12
C ALA A 55 -7.78 -4.56 1.23
N GLY A 56 -6.59 -4.96 0.82
CA GLY A 56 -5.81 -4.20 -0.13
C GLY A 56 -5.10 -3.02 0.50
N GLU A 57 -4.89 -1.99 -0.30
CA GLU A 57 -4.13 -0.82 0.10
C GLU A 57 -4.84 0.02 1.17
N MET A 58 -6.14 -0.18 1.37
CA MET A 58 -6.86 0.52 2.44
C MET A 58 -6.43 0.10 3.85
N LEU A 59 -5.71 -1.01 3.99
CA LEU A 59 -5.16 -1.44 5.28
C LEU A 59 -3.99 -0.55 5.69
N ALA A 60 -3.80 -0.35 7.00
CA ALA A 60 -2.74 0.52 7.53
C ALA A 60 -1.38 -0.17 7.49
N TRP A 61 -0.82 -0.30 6.32
CA TRP A 61 0.54 -0.78 6.08
C TRP A 61 1.07 -0.12 4.81
N GLU A 62 2.37 -0.17 4.61
CA GLU A 62 3.00 0.52 3.50
C GLU A 62 3.97 -0.41 2.77
N ALA A 63 3.96 -0.29 1.45
CA ALA A 63 4.98 -0.87 0.59
C ALA A 63 5.12 0.02 -0.64
N PRO A 64 6.31 0.08 -1.27
CA PRO A 64 6.44 0.79 -2.53
C PRO A 64 5.45 0.24 -3.56
N THR A 65 4.92 1.12 -4.39
CA THR A 65 4.06 0.72 -5.50
C THR A 65 4.80 -0.27 -6.40
N GLY A 66 4.18 -1.40 -6.70
CA GLY A 66 4.78 -2.44 -7.52
C GLY A 66 4.26 -3.84 -7.17
N GLY A 67 5.04 -4.85 -7.57
CA GLY A 67 4.63 -6.25 -7.47
C GLY A 67 4.34 -6.72 -6.04
N TYR A 68 5.13 -6.28 -5.06
CA TYR A 68 4.90 -6.67 -3.67
C TYR A 68 3.56 -6.11 -3.14
N LEU A 69 3.31 -4.83 -3.36
CA LEU A 69 2.05 -4.20 -2.95
C LEU A 69 0.86 -4.88 -3.64
N LEU A 70 0.95 -5.14 -4.93
CA LEU A 70 -0.11 -5.80 -5.68
C LEU A 70 -0.37 -7.22 -5.16
N THR A 71 0.68 -8.00 -4.94
CA THR A 71 0.58 -9.37 -4.42
C THR A 71 -0.10 -9.38 -3.04
N ALA A 72 0.30 -8.50 -2.15
CA ALA A 72 -0.29 -8.40 -0.81
C ALA A 72 -1.76 -7.94 -0.87
N SER A 73 -2.08 -7.03 -1.78
CA SER A 73 -3.46 -6.59 -1.98
C SER A 73 -4.35 -7.72 -2.48
N LEU A 74 -3.88 -8.51 -3.44
CA LEU A 74 -4.61 -9.68 -3.93
C LEU A 74 -4.76 -10.76 -2.86
N ALA A 75 -3.70 -11.02 -2.10
CA ALA A 75 -3.73 -12.02 -1.03
C ALA A 75 -4.71 -11.63 0.08
N SER A 76 -4.69 -10.37 0.51
CA SER A 76 -5.64 -9.87 1.50
C SER A 76 -7.08 -9.89 0.98
N GLY A 77 -7.28 -9.57 -0.28
CA GLY A 77 -8.59 -9.66 -0.93
C GLY A 77 -9.13 -11.08 -0.93
N ARG A 78 -8.26 -12.08 -1.15
CA ARG A 78 -8.65 -13.49 -1.09
C ARG A 78 -9.08 -13.90 0.33
N VAL A 79 -8.31 -13.49 1.35
CA VAL A 79 -8.65 -13.78 2.75
C VAL A 79 -9.99 -13.14 3.12
N ALA A 80 -10.16 -11.86 2.84
CA ALA A 80 -11.39 -11.14 3.13
C ALA A 80 -12.59 -11.71 2.36
N GLY A 81 -12.41 -12.05 1.10
CA GLY A 81 -13.45 -12.64 0.27
C GLY A 81 -13.92 -13.99 0.78
N ARG A 82 -13.01 -14.85 1.22
CA ARG A 82 -13.36 -16.13 1.85
C ARG A 82 -14.11 -15.92 3.17
N GLY A 83 -13.66 -14.96 3.98
CA GLY A 83 -14.32 -14.61 5.23
C GLY A 83 -15.73 -14.09 4.97
N ALA A 84 -15.90 -13.21 3.99
CA ALA A 84 -17.21 -12.68 3.63
C ALA A 84 -18.14 -13.77 3.11
N ALA A 85 -17.66 -14.69 2.30
CA ALA A 85 -18.44 -15.81 1.81
C ALA A 85 -18.90 -16.72 2.95
N ALA A 86 -18.01 -17.02 3.90
CA ALA A 86 -18.37 -17.82 5.08
C ALA A 86 -19.39 -17.09 5.97
N TRP A 87 -19.20 -15.78 6.16
CA TRP A 87 -20.12 -14.96 6.93
C TRP A 87 -21.53 -14.96 6.33
N SER A 88 -21.62 -14.84 5.00
CA SER A 88 -22.92 -14.76 4.31
C SER A 88 -23.73 -16.06 4.38
N ARG A 89 -23.11 -17.17 4.77
CA ARG A 89 -23.80 -18.47 4.92
C ARG A 89 -24.42 -18.68 6.28
N ILE A 90 -24.17 -17.76 7.18
CA ILE A 90 -24.78 -17.78 8.53
C ILE A 90 -26.15 -17.16 8.47
#